data_2c0bf55a1e730ba7a109c83428d99ea6
#
_entry.id   2c0bf55a1e730ba7a109c83428d99ea6
#
_cell.length_a   1.000
_cell.length_b   1.000
_cell.length_c   1.000
_cell.angle_alpha   90.00
_cell.angle_beta   90.00
_cell.angle_gamma   90.00
#
_symmetry.space_group_name_H-M   'P 1'
#
loop_
_entity.id
_entity.type
_entity.pdbx_description
1 polymer ?
#
loop_
_entity_poly.entity_id
_entity_poly.type
_entity_poly.pdbx_seq_one_letter_code
_entity_poly.pdbx_strand_id
1 'polypeptide(L)'
;GNSIGDAGLSTINIAYPITAVLQSVGTGIGMGGSVKYSILKAAGNEKKAREFVAGATWLMLLFSAVLTVTVFFTSEKILSALGASGELLTLGNEYIKVIALGAILQVFGTGLVPFMRNYGGSLWAMIAMICGFATNIALDYTFVWVLGRGMYGAALATIIGQGVTMAVALVYCAIKK
;
A
#
# COMPACT_ATOMS: atom_id res chain seq x y z
N GLY A 1 8.04 -2.58 -21.31
CA GLY A 1 7.07 -2.73 -22.39
C GLY A 1 7.15 -4.05 -23.14
N ASN A 2 8.35 -4.64 -23.32
CA ASN A 2 8.48 -5.81 -24.24
C ASN A 2 8.11 -7.17 -23.61
N SER A 3 8.03 -7.30 -22.31
CA SER A 3 7.75 -8.60 -21.66
C SER A 3 6.26 -8.87 -21.40
N ILE A 4 5.47 -7.82 -21.19
CA ILE A 4 4.01 -7.91 -21.01
C ILE A 4 3.29 -7.16 -22.16
N GLY A 5 4.04 -6.43 -23.02
CA GLY A 5 3.51 -5.63 -24.11
C GLY A 5 2.71 -4.41 -23.69
N ASP A 6 2.06 -3.78 -24.68
CA ASP A 6 1.21 -2.60 -24.46
C ASP A 6 -0.05 -2.93 -23.64
N ALA A 7 -0.51 -4.19 -23.70
CA ALA A 7 -1.64 -4.68 -22.92
C ALA A 7 -1.37 -4.63 -21.41
N GLY A 8 -0.16 -4.97 -20.97
CA GLY A 8 0.21 -4.91 -19.56
C GLY A 8 0.26 -3.49 -19.00
N LEU A 9 0.83 -2.55 -19.77
CA LEU A 9 0.85 -1.13 -19.38
C LEU A 9 -0.57 -0.55 -19.29
N SER A 10 -1.40 -0.84 -20.29
CA SER A 10 -2.81 -0.42 -20.30
C SER A 10 -3.57 -1.01 -19.11
N THR A 11 -3.31 -2.26 -18.76
CA THR A 11 -3.91 -2.95 -17.62
C THR A 11 -3.55 -2.28 -16.29
N ILE A 12 -2.27 -1.94 -16.07
CA ILE A 12 -1.84 -1.24 -14.85
C ILE A 12 -2.52 0.12 -14.74
N ASN A 13 -2.64 0.87 -15.83
CA ASN A 13 -3.31 2.16 -15.84
C ASN A 13 -4.80 2.04 -15.46
N ILE A 14 -5.50 1.03 -15.96
CA ILE A 14 -6.92 0.79 -15.62
C ILE A 14 -7.04 0.30 -14.17
N ALA A 15 -6.09 -0.47 -13.67
CA ALA A 15 -6.08 -0.98 -12.30
C ALA A 15 -5.64 0.05 -11.25
N TYR A 16 -4.94 1.11 -11.67
CA TYR A 16 -4.38 2.13 -10.77
C TYR A 16 -5.39 2.79 -9.82
N PRO A 17 -6.62 3.15 -10.23
CA PRO A 17 -7.61 3.70 -9.30
C PRO A 17 -7.91 2.81 -8.10
N ILE A 18 -7.89 1.49 -8.28
CA ILE A 18 -8.13 0.52 -7.20
C ILE A 18 -6.98 0.55 -6.19
N THR A 19 -5.73 0.54 -6.68
CA THR A 19 -4.55 0.64 -5.81
C THR A 19 -4.47 1.99 -5.11
N ALA A 20 -4.87 3.06 -5.78
CA ALA A 20 -4.95 4.41 -5.22
C ALA A 20 -5.95 4.50 -4.05
N VAL A 21 -7.10 3.81 -4.13
CA VAL A 21 -8.06 3.75 -3.02
C VAL A 21 -7.44 3.06 -1.80
N LEU A 22 -6.75 1.93 -1.97
CA LEU A 22 -6.06 1.24 -0.87
C LEU A 22 -5.05 2.15 -0.18
N GLN A 23 -4.22 2.84 -0.96
CA GLN A 23 -3.20 3.77 -0.45
C GLN A 23 -3.81 5.00 0.21
N SER A 24 -4.90 5.53 -0.35
CA SER A 24 -5.61 6.70 0.20
C SER A 24 -6.23 6.40 1.56
N VAL A 25 -6.81 5.21 1.74
CA VAL A 25 -7.35 4.77 3.04
C VAL A 25 -6.22 4.69 4.08
N GLY A 26 -5.08 4.07 3.74
CA GLY A 26 -3.91 4.01 4.62
C GLY A 26 -3.41 5.40 5.00
N THR A 27 -3.16 6.25 4.00
CA THR A 27 -2.67 7.62 4.21
C THR A 27 -3.66 8.46 5.01
N GLY A 28 -4.96 8.38 4.73
CA GLY A 28 -6.00 9.14 5.44
C GLY A 28 -6.09 8.78 6.91
N ILE A 29 -6.14 7.48 7.23
CA ILE A 29 -6.17 7.00 8.63
C ILE A 29 -4.85 7.34 9.34
N GLY A 30 -3.71 7.11 8.67
CA GLY A 30 -2.39 7.43 9.20
C GLY A 30 -2.20 8.92 9.49
N MET A 31 -2.61 9.78 8.56
CA MET A 31 -2.55 11.23 8.72
C MET A 31 -3.44 11.69 9.88
N GLY A 32 -4.70 11.27 9.91
CA GLY A 32 -5.64 11.65 10.98
C GLY A 32 -5.15 11.21 12.36
N GLY A 33 -4.72 9.94 12.48
CA GLY A 33 -4.20 9.39 13.73
C GLY A 33 -2.92 10.08 14.21
N SER A 34 -1.97 10.32 13.30
CA SER A 34 -0.67 10.92 13.62
C SER A 34 -0.76 12.40 13.99
N VAL A 35 -1.62 13.17 13.32
CA VAL A 35 -1.87 14.58 13.66
C VAL A 35 -2.50 14.68 15.04
N LYS A 36 -3.54 13.87 15.31
CA LYS A 36 -4.19 13.87 16.63
C LYS A 36 -3.25 13.42 17.75
N TYR A 37 -2.40 12.42 17.47
CA TYR A 37 -1.32 12.03 18.38
C TYR A 37 -0.44 13.23 18.75
N SER A 38 0.04 13.98 17.75
CA SER A 38 0.95 15.12 17.96
C SER A 38 0.29 16.22 18.80
N ILE A 39 -0.98 16.53 18.53
CA ILE A 39 -1.75 17.53 19.28
C ILE A 39 -1.90 17.10 20.75
N LEU A 40 -2.29 15.86 21.01
CA LEU A 40 -2.51 15.35 22.35
C LEU A 40 -1.21 15.24 23.15
N LYS A 41 -0.11 14.86 22.48
CA LYS A 41 1.21 14.80 23.10
C LYS A 41 1.69 16.19 23.50
N ALA A 42 1.54 17.19 22.61
CA ALA A 42 1.87 18.59 22.91
C ALA A 42 1.04 19.16 24.05
N ALA A 43 -0.20 18.70 24.23
CA ALA A 43 -1.07 19.05 25.35
C ALA A 43 -0.77 18.28 26.66
N GLY A 44 0.30 17.46 26.71
CA GLY A 44 0.69 16.66 27.87
C GLY A 44 -0.19 15.44 28.13
N ASN A 45 -1.10 15.09 27.21
CA ASN A 45 -2.02 13.97 27.39
C ASN A 45 -1.53 12.70 26.67
N GLU A 46 -0.41 12.16 27.16
CA GLU A 46 0.24 10.99 26.53
C GLU A 46 -0.65 9.74 26.48
N LYS A 47 -1.51 9.53 27.49
CA LYS A 47 -2.41 8.38 27.52
C LYS A 47 -3.36 8.40 26.31
N LYS A 48 -4.06 9.52 26.14
CA LYS A 48 -4.97 9.70 24.98
C LYS A 48 -4.23 9.68 23.64
N ALA A 49 -3.01 10.23 23.60
CA ALA A 49 -2.20 10.16 22.38
C ALA A 49 -1.94 8.71 21.94
N ARG A 50 -1.57 7.82 22.87
CA ARG A 50 -1.38 6.38 22.60
C ARG A 50 -2.68 5.68 22.20
N GLU A 51 -3.81 6.03 22.82
CA GLU A 51 -5.13 5.51 22.46
C GLU A 51 -5.49 5.82 20.99
N PHE A 52 -5.16 7.03 20.51
CA PHE A 52 -5.36 7.39 19.10
C PHE A 52 -4.46 6.62 18.14
N VAL A 53 -3.20 6.35 18.50
CA VAL A 53 -2.31 5.49 17.69
C VAL A 53 -2.89 4.08 17.61
N ALA A 54 -3.32 3.51 18.75
CA ALA A 54 -3.94 2.19 18.77
C ALA A 54 -5.23 2.16 17.94
N GLY A 55 -6.09 3.18 18.08
CA GLY A 55 -7.32 3.31 17.28
C GLY A 55 -7.05 3.39 15.79
N ALA A 56 -6.08 4.20 15.36
CA ALA A 56 -5.67 4.27 13.95
C ALA A 56 -5.13 2.94 13.43
N THR A 57 -4.35 2.22 14.23
CA THR A 57 -3.85 0.89 13.89
C THR A 57 -4.99 -0.12 13.70
N TRP A 58 -5.96 -0.13 14.62
CA TRP A 58 -7.15 -0.98 14.50
C TRP A 58 -8.00 -0.63 13.29
N LEU A 59 -8.18 0.66 12.98
CA LEU A 59 -8.88 1.10 11.78
C LEU A 59 -8.15 0.65 10.51
N MET A 60 -6.82 0.78 10.46
CA MET A 60 -6.04 0.27 9.32
C MET A 60 -6.21 -1.24 9.14
N LEU A 61 -6.20 -2.02 10.23
CA LEU A 61 -6.45 -3.46 10.18
C LEU A 61 -7.87 -3.78 9.67
N LEU A 62 -8.88 -3.12 10.22
CA LEU A 62 -10.27 -3.33 9.83
C LEU A 62 -10.48 -2.99 8.34
N PHE A 63 -10.04 -1.80 7.92
CA PHE A 63 -10.20 -1.38 6.53
C PHE A 63 -9.39 -2.23 5.56
N SER A 64 -8.18 -2.67 5.92
CA SER A 64 -7.41 -3.59 5.07
C SER A 64 -8.14 -4.92 4.89
N ALA A 65 -8.74 -5.48 5.94
CA ALA A 65 -9.51 -6.71 5.85
C ALA A 65 -10.78 -6.53 4.98
N VAL A 66 -11.53 -5.46 5.20
CA VAL A 66 -12.73 -5.14 4.39
C VAL A 66 -12.36 -4.94 2.94
N LEU A 67 -11.30 -4.17 2.65
CA LEU A 67 -10.84 -3.91 1.28
C LEU A 67 -10.32 -5.18 0.61
N THR A 68 -9.59 -6.04 1.34
CA THR A 68 -9.16 -7.35 0.82
C THR A 68 -10.36 -8.14 0.32
N VAL A 69 -11.37 -8.34 1.18
CA VAL A 69 -12.56 -9.11 0.82
C VAL A 69 -13.32 -8.44 -0.33
N THR A 70 -13.62 -7.16 -0.20
CA THR A 70 -14.40 -6.44 -1.20
C THR A 70 -13.72 -6.43 -2.56
N VAL A 71 -12.44 -6.01 -2.62
CA VAL A 71 -11.70 -5.89 -3.88
C VAL A 71 -11.45 -7.27 -4.50
N PHE A 72 -11.14 -8.29 -3.70
CA PHE A 72 -10.90 -9.65 -4.19
C PHE A 72 -12.12 -10.23 -4.92
N PHE A 73 -13.32 -10.08 -4.33
CA PHE A 73 -14.54 -10.62 -4.92
C PHE A 73 -15.22 -9.73 -5.97
N THR A 74 -14.87 -8.42 -5.99
CA THR A 74 -15.47 -7.47 -6.95
C THR A 74 -14.50 -6.99 -8.03
N SER A 75 -13.25 -7.44 -8.02
CA SER A 75 -12.18 -7.00 -8.94
C SER A 75 -12.60 -6.99 -10.40
N GLU A 76 -13.21 -8.08 -10.88
CA GLU A 76 -13.64 -8.22 -12.27
C GLU A 76 -14.74 -7.21 -12.64
N LYS A 77 -15.73 -7.03 -11.74
CA LYS A 77 -16.82 -6.06 -11.96
C LYS A 77 -16.30 -4.62 -11.97
N ILE A 78 -15.39 -4.29 -11.06
CA ILE A 78 -14.79 -2.95 -10.99
C ILE A 78 -13.94 -2.68 -12.23
N LEU A 79 -13.09 -3.62 -12.65
CA LEU A 79 -12.28 -3.49 -13.86
C LEU A 79 -13.11 -3.37 -15.12
N SER A 80 -14.18 -4.16 -15.23
CA SER A 80 -15.12 -4.05 -16.35
C SER A 80 -15.82 -2.68 -16.38
N ALA A 81 -16.23 -2.16 -15.22
CA ALA A 81 -16.81 -0.83 -15.11
C ALA A 81 -15.81 0.30 -15.45
N LEU A 82 -14.50 0.06 -15.25
CA LEU A 82 -13.42 0.97 -15.64
C LEU A 82 -13.04 0.84 -17.12
N GLY A 83 -13.74 -0.02 -17.88
CA GLY A 83 -13.54 -0.20 -19.33
C GLY A 83 -12.60 -1.34 -19.73
N ALA A 84 -12.15 -2.18 -18.79
CA ALA A 84 -11.36 -3.36 -19.12
C ALA A 84 -12.24 -4.43 -19.78
N SER A 85 -11.75 -5.02 -20.87
CA SER A 85 -12.40 -6.11 -21.60
C SER A 85 -11.36 -7.07 -22.16
N GLY A 86 -11.77 -8.30 -22.47
CA GLY A 86 -10.91 -9.31 -23.08
C GLY A 86 -9.63 -9.57 -22.27
N GLU A 87 -8.50 -9.47 -22.94
CA GLU A 87 -7.19 -9.70 -22.33
C GLU A 87 -6.89 -8.74 -21.18
N LEU A 88 -7.25 -7.46 -21.31
CA LEU A 88 -7.04 -6.44 -20.27
C LEU A 88 -7.80 -6.77 -18.97
N LEU A 89 -8.99 -7.34 -19.10
CA LEU A 89 -9.80 -7.76 -17.93
C LEU A 89 -9.14 -8.96 -17.23
N THR A 90 -8.65 -9.93 -18.01
CA THR A 90 -7.99 -11.12 -17.44
C THR A 90 -6.70 -10.75 -16.71
N LEU A 91 -5.83 -9.98 -17.35
CA LEU A 91 -4.56 -9.52 -16.77
C LEU A 91 -4.80 -8.60 -15.56
N GLY A 92 -5.79 -7.71 -15.65
CA GLY A 92 -6.16 -6.80 -14.57
C GLY A 92 -6.72 -7.53 -13.36
N ASN A 93 -7.54 -8.55 -13.58
CA ASN A 93 -8.11 -9.35 -12.50
C ASN A 93 -7.03 -10.16 -11.77
N GLU A 94 -6.08 -10.75 -12.51
CA GLU A 94 -4.90 -11.39 -11.92
C GLU A 94 -4.10 -10.43 -11.04
N TYR A 95 -3.77 -9.25 -11.57
CA TYR A 95 -3.03 -8.21 -10.87
C TYR A 95 -3.76 -7.75 -9.59
N ILE A 96 -5.04 -7.37 -9.72
CA ILE A 96 -5.81 -6.80 -8.61
C ILE A 96 -6.11 -7.82 -7.51
N LYS A 97 -6.31 -9.10 -7.84
CA LYS A 97 -6.48 -10.14 -6.81
C LYS A 97 -5.24 -10.29 -5.94
N VAL A 98 -4.05 -10.24 -6.53
CA VAL A 98 -2.80 -10.28 -5.77
C VAL A 98 -2.64 -9.02 -4.92
N ILE A 99 -2.90 -7.84 -5.49
CA ILE A 99 -2.90 -6.57 -4.75
C ILE A 99 -3.89 -6.60 -3.57
N ALA A 100 -5.09 -7.15 -3.76
CA ALA A 100 -6.10 -7.27 -2.70
C ALA A 100 -5.61 -8.16 -1.55
N LEU A 101 -4.96 -9.29 -1.83
CA LEU A 101 -4.34 -10.13 -0.80
C LEU A 101 -3.24 -9.39 -0.03
N GLY A 102 -2.53 -8.48 -0.70
CA GLY A 102 -1.53 -7.61 -0.09
C GLY A 102 -2.07 -6.28 0.46
N ALA A 103 -3.40 -6.09 0.56
CA ALA A 103 -3.99 -4.83 0.98
C ALA A 103 -3.50 -4.35 2.36
N ILE A 104 -3.23 -5.26 3.28
CA ILE A 104 -2.64 -4.93 4.59
C ILE A 104 -1.27 -4.23 4.43
N LEU A 105 -0.42 -4.71 3.52
CA LEU A 105 0.88 -4.11 3.25
C LEU A 105 0.73 -2.75 2.56
N GLN A 106 -0.25 -2.59 1.69
CA GLN A 106 -0.59 -1.32 1.04
C GLN A 106 -1.07 -0.28 2.04
N VAL A 107 -2.03 -0.63 2.89
CA VAL A 107 -2.64 0.28 3.87
C VAL A 107 -1.63 0.68 4.95
N PHE A 108 -0.89 -0.29 5.50
CA PHE A 108 0.11 -0.01 6.53
C PHE A 108 1.37 0.64 5.96
N GLY A 109 1.84 0.24 4.77
CA GLY A 109 2.99 0.85 4.11
C GLY A 109 2.83 2.35 3.93
N THR A 110 1.63 2.80 3.52
CA THR A 110 1.33 4.23 3.35
C THR A 110 0.88 4.90 4.65
N GLY A 111 0.14 4.19 5.51
CA GLY A 111 -0.44 4.73 6.73
C GLY A 111 0.56 5.00 7.86
N LEU A 112 1.66 4.23 7.94
CA LEU A 112 2.70 4.44 8.96
C LEU A 112 3.65 5.60 8.64
N VAL A 113 3.78 6.01 7.38
CA VAL A 113 4.64 7.11 6.96
C VAL A 113 4.30 8.45 7.66
N PRO A 114 3.03 8.88 7.75
CA PRO A 114 2.65 10.05 8.55
C PRO A 114 3.06 9.97 10.02
N PHE A 115 2.94 8.80 10.65
CA PHE A 115 3.37 8.60 12.04
C PHE A 115 4.88 8.81 12.18
N MET A 116 5.71 8.25 11.27
CA MET A 116 7.15 8.50 11.28
C MET A 116 7.48 9.98 11.21
N ARG A 117 6.82 10.73 10.32
CA ARG A 117 7.02 12.17 10.17
C ARG A 117 6.67 12.92 11.46
N ASN A 118 5.54 12.60 12.07
CA ASN A 118 5.09 13.24 13.30
C ASN A 118 5.89 12.82 14.54
N TYR A 119 6.61 11.70 14.49
CA TYR A 119 7.60 11.31 15.52
C TYR A 119 8.98 11.97 15.32
N GLY A 120 9.07 12.95 14.41
CA GLY A 120 10.31 13.67 14.11
C GLY A 120 11.24 12.95 13.14
N GLY A 121 10.75 11.91 12.45
CA GLY A 121 11.52 11.09 11.53
C GLY A 121 11.23 11.35 10.05
N SER A 122 11.11 12.60 9.63
CA SER A 122 10.84 12.92 8.21
C SER A 122 11.89 12.34 7.26
N LEU A 123 13.16 12.36 7.64
CA LEU A 123 14.24 11.74 6.86
C LEU A 123 14.07 10.22 6.77
N TRP A 124 13.74 9.58 7.91
CA TRP A 124 13.49 8.13 7.94
C TRP A 124 12.26 7.72 7.15
N ALA A 125 11.20 8.55 7.16
CA ALA A 125 10.03 8.35 6.32
C ALA A 125 10.39 8.39 4.82
N MET A 126 11.25 9.33 4.42
CA MET A 126 11.77 9.40 3.06
C MET A 126 12.59 8.15 2.70
N ILE A 127 13.52 7.74 3.59
CA ILE A 127 14.33 6.52 3.39
C ILE A 127 13.43 5.28 3.24
N ALA A 128 12.41 5.13 4.10
CA ALA A 128 11.47 4.02 4.02
C ALA A 128 10.78 3.94 2.66
N MET A 129 10.31 5.08 2.15
CA MET A 129 9.68 5.16 0.84
C MET A 129 10.66 4.85 -0.30
N ILE A 130 11.88 5.39 -0.24
CA ILE A 130 12.93 5.11 -1.25
C ILE A 130 13.28 3.62 -1.25
N CYS A 131 13.48 3.00 -0.09
CA CYS A 131 13.74 1.57 0.01
C CYS A 131 12.59 0.74 -0.58
N GLY A 132 11.33 1.11 -0.27
CA GLY A 132 10.16 0.46 -0.83
C GLY A 132 10.10 0.56 -2.36
N PHE A 133 10.30 1.75 -2.92
CA PHE A 133 10.31 1.95 -4.37
C PHE A 133 11.48 1.25 -5.05
N ALA A 134 12.69 1.32 -4.49
CA ALA A 134 13.86 0.63 -5.04
C ALA A 134 13.65 -0.89 -5.05
N THR A 135 13.07 -1.44 -3.98
CA THR A 135 12.71 -2.86 -3.90
C THR A 135 11.65 -3.21 -4.95
N ASN A 136 10.60 -2.40 -5.10
CA ASN A 136 9.58 -2.62 -6.11
C ASN A 136 10.20 -2.67 -7.52
N ILE A 137 11.01 -1.67 -7.91
CA ILE A 137 11.67 -1.62 -9.22
C ILE A 137 12.57 -2.84 -9.45
N ALA A 138 13.38 -3.22 -8.46
CA ALA A 138 14.27 -4.38 -8.57
C ALA A 138 13.49 -5.69 -8.73
N LEU A 139 12.38 -5.85 -8.00
CA LEU A 139 11.52 -7.02 -8.06
C LEU A 139 10.66 -7.03 -9.33
N ASP A 140 10.20 -5.88 -9.82
CA ASP A 140 9.53 -5.79 -11.12
C ASP A 140 10.44 -6.29 -12.23
N TYR A 141 11.69 -5.83 -12.26
CA TYR A 141 12.66 -6.34 -13.21
C TYR A 141 12.85 -7.86 -13.07
N THR A 142 13.02 -8.34 -11.84
CA THR A 142 13.28 -9.76 -11.59
C THR A 142 12.06 -10.63 -11.91
N PHE A 143 10.87 -10.27 -11.43
CA PHE A 143 9.67 -11.12 -11.59
C PHE A 143 9.08 -11.04 -12.97
N VAL A 144 9.07 -9.86 -13.58
CA VAL A 144 8.44 -9.66 -14.89
C VAL A 144 9.41 -10.02 -16.02
N TRP A 145 10.66 -9.53 -15.96
CA TRP A 145 11.64 -9.73 -17.05
C TRP A 145 12.41 -11.04 -16.92
N VAL A 146 12.99 -11.33 -15.77
CA VAL A 146 13.87 -12.50 -15.61
C VAL A 146 13.05 -13.78 -15.44
N LEU A 147 12.00 -13.74 -14.62
CA LEU A 147 11.18 -14.92 -14.31
C LEU A 147 9.93 -15.05 -15.18
N GLY A 148 9.61 -14.06 -16.01
CA GLY A 148 8.47 -14.08 -16.93
C GLY A 148 7.11 -14.23 -16.26
N ARG A 149 6.95 -13.77 -15.01
CA ARG A 149 5.72 -13.95 -14.22
C ARG A 149 4.60 -12.95 -14.54
N GLY A 150 4.78 -12.13 -15.58
CA GLY A 150 3.72 -11.24 -16.08
C GLY A 150 3.13 -10.32 -15.00
N MET A 151 1.80 -10.17 -15.05
CA MET A 151 1.06 -9.28 -14.12
C MET A 151 1.08 -9.75 -12.67
N TYR A 152 1.11 -11.06 -12.44
CA TYR A 152 1.30 -11.63 -11.10
C TYR A 152 2.61 -11.17 -10.47
N GLY A 153 3.71 -11.19 -11.25
CA GLY A 153 5.01 -10.73 -10.81
C GLY A 153 5.03 -9.24 -10.45
N ALA A 154 4.41 -8.41 -11.28
CA ALA A 154 4.29 -6.98 -11.04
C ALA A 154 3.49 -6.67 -9.76
N ALA A 155 2.39 -7.39 -9.54
CA ALA A 155 1.60 -7.24 -8.30
C ALA A 155 2.42 -7.65 -7.06
N LEU A 156 3.14 -8.77 -7.11
CA LEU A 156 4.02 -9.20 -6.02
C LEU A 156 5.11 -8.17 -5.71
N ALA A 157 5.76 -7.63 -6.73
CA ALA A 157 6.78 -6.60 -6.56
C ALA A 157 6.20 -5.37 -5.83
N THR A 158 4.99 -4.97 -6.20
CA THR A 158 4.28 -3.83 -5.59
C THR A 158 3.99 -4.07 -4.11
N ILE A 159 3.40 -5.21 -3.75
CA ILE A 159 3.06 -5.49 -2.34
C ILE A 159 4.30 -5.72 -1.48
N ILE A 160 5.36 -6.32 -2.02
CA ILE A 160 6.63 -6.49 -1.29
C ILE A 160 7.30 -5.13 -1.07
N GLY A 161 7.31 -4.23 -2.05
CA GLY A 161 7.82 -2.86 -1.91
C GLY A 161 7.09 -2.09 -0.80
N GLN A 162 5.76 -2.19 -0.72
CA GLN A 162 4.98 -1.63 0.39
C GLN A 162 5.29 -2.31 1.73
N GLY A 163 5.52 -3.63 1.72
CA GLY A 163 5.95 -4.38 2.89
C GLY A 163 7.30 -3.89 3.44
N VAL A 164 8.26 -3.57 2.58
CA VAL A 164 9.55 -2.99 2.98
C VAL A 164 9.34 -1.61 3.62
N THR A 165 8.52 -0.74 3.01
CA THR A 165 8.17 0.56 3.59
C THR A 165 7.54 0.38 4.98
N MET A 166 6.60 -0.54 5.12
CA MET A 166 5.96 -0.88 6.39
C MET A 166 6.98 -1.38 7.43
N ALA A 167 7.88 -2.29 7.04
CA ALA A 167 8.88 -2.84 7.96
C ALA A 167 9.82 -1.76 8.49
N VAL A 168 10.34 -0.89 7.64
CA VAL A 168 11.19 0.24 8.05
C VAL A 168 10.43 1.18 8.99
N ALA A 169 9.15 1.47 8.68
CA ALA A 169 8.32 2.31 9.52
C ALA A 169 8.06 1.70 10.90
N LEU A 170 7.77 0.42 10.97
CA LEU A 170 7.58 -0.29 12.24
C LEU A 170 8.83 -0.29 13.11
N VAL A 171 9.99 -0.58 12.51
CA VAL A 171 11.28 -0.54 13.21
C VAL A 171 11.56 0.86 13.76
N TYR A 172 11.38 1.89 12.94
CA TYR A 172 11.55 3.27 13.39
C TYR A 172 10.62 3.63 14.55
N CYS A 173 9.33 3.33 14.42
CA CYS A 173 8.34 3.62 15.48
C CYS A 173 8.62 2.83 16.77
N ALA A 174 9.16 1.62 16.67
CA ALA A 174 9.53 0.82 17.83
C ALA A 174 10.76 1.38 18.59
N ILE A 175 11.74 1.93 17.86
CA ILE A 175 12.95 2.53 18.46
C ILE A 175 12.65 3.90 19.12
N LYS A 176 11.66 4.64 18.59
CA LYS A 176 11.32 6.00 19.04
C LYS A 176 10.23 6.07 20.11
N LYS A 177 9.79 4.92 20.62
CA LYS A 177 8.81 4.84 21.74
C LYS A 177 9.30 5.47 23.04
#